data_3acaf15ea89206610be4589e82874ecc
#
_entry.id   3acaf15ea89206610be4589e82874ecc
#
_cell.length_a   1.000
_cell.length_b   1.000
_cell.length_c   1.000
_cell.angle_alpha   90.00
_cell.angle_beta   90.00
_cell.angle_gamma   90.00
#
_symmetry.space_group_name_H-M   'P 1'
#
loop_
_entity.id
_entity.type
_entity.pdbx_description
1 polymer ?
#
loop_
_entity_poly.entity_id
_entity_poly.type
_entity_poly.pdbx_seq_one_letter_code
_entity_poly.pdbx_strand_id
1 'polypeptide(L)'
;MNAFKVTMLASGSKGNSALISTGKQNFLVDMGISCRMLTSRLKEIGFNVEDLDGVLITHEHTDHVNGLGTFTKKYSVPIYSSELTWRAILSKQPNILRHNCRIIGGALRCGEVEINSFEFL
;
A
#
# COMPACT_ATOMS: atom_id res chain seq x y z
N MET A 1 -18.61 -17.22 7.10
CA MET A 1 -18.44 -15.79 7.45
C MET A 1 -17.01 -15.37 7.24
N ASN A 2 -16.80 -14.27 6.49
CA ASN A 2 -15.45 -13.79 6.21
C ASN A 2 -14.91 -13.02 7.42
N ALA A 3 -13.77 -13.44 7.92
CA ALA A 3 -13.09 -12.73 8.99
C ALA A 3 -12.41 -11.48 8.41
N PHE A 4 -12.70 -10.33 9.00
CA PHE A 4 -11.99 -9.09 8.69
C PHE A 4 -10.90 -8.89 9.75
N LYS A 5 -9.66 -8.77 9.30
CA LYS A 5 -8.53 -8.65 10.21
C LYS A 5 -7.63 -7.49 9.79
N VAL A 6 -7.24 -6.68 10.76
CA VAL A 6 -6.28 -5.60 10.57
C VAL A 6 -5.04 -5.89 11.41
N THR A 7 -3.88 -5.90 10.78
CA THR A 7 -2.61 -6.10 11.48
C THR A 7 -1.74 -4.87 11.29
N MET A 8 -1.43 -4.17 12.36
CA MET A 8 -0.52 -3.01 12.31
C MET A 8 0.91 -3.50 12.22
N LEU A 9 1.56 -3.22 11.10
CA LEU A 9 2.96 -3.58 10.88
C LEU A 9 3.89 -2.51 11.44
N ALA A 10 3.50 -1.26 11.37
CA ALA A 10 4.22 -0.12 11.92
C ALA A 10 3.28 1.06 12.06
N SER A 11 3.53 1.92 13.06
CA SER A 11 2.78 3.16 13.24
C SER A 11 3.68 4.23 13.84
N GLY A 12 3.44 5.50 13.47
CA GLY A 12 4.17 6.63 14.00
C GLY A 12 4.92 7.42 12.93
N SER A 13 5.70 8.40 13.37
CA SER A 13 6.43 9.32 12.49
C SER A 13 7.57 8.65 11.72
N LYS A 14 8.02 7.48 12.12
CA LYS A 14 9.10 6.75 11.46
C LYS A 14 8.62 5.80 10.38
N GLY A 15 7.31 5.60 10.26
CA GLY A 15 6.73 4.78 9.22
C GLY A 15 5.40 4.20 9.63
N ASN A 16 4.49 4.11 8.65
CA ASN A 16 3.16 3.56 8.84
C ASN A 16 2.88 2.48 7.80
N SER A 17 2.32 1.37 8.24
CA SER A 17 1.89 0.30 7.36
C SER A 17 0.95 -0.64 8.10
N ALA A 18 -0.13 -1.04 7.43
CA ALA A 18 -1.10 -1.96 7.99
C ALA A 18 -1.53 -2.99 6.95
N LEU A 19 -1.70 -4.23 7.37
CA LEU A 19 -2.23 -5.29 6.53
C LEU A 19 -3.71 -5.49 6.85
N ILE A 20 -4.55 -5.43 5.82
CA ILE A 20 -5.99 -5.70 5.93
C ILE A 20 -6.31 -6.99 5.18
N SER A 21 -6.92 -7.93 5.86
CA SER A 21 -7.32 -9.20 5.27
C SER A 21 -8.81 -9.44 5.46
N THR A 22 -9.50 -9.80 4.38
CA THR A 22 -10.93 -10.14 4.42
C THR A 22 -11.16 -11.66 4.45
N GLY A 23 -10.10 -12.45 4.47
CA GLY A 23 -10.18 -13.90 4.31
C GLY A 23 -10.05 -14.34 2.86
N LYS A 24 -10.39 -13.49 1.91
CA LYS A 24 -10.25 -13.76 0.47
C LYS A 24 -9.29 -12.80 -0.21
N GLN A 25 -9.15 -11.60 0.33
CA GLN A 25 -8.31 -10.55 -0.26
C GLN A 25 -7.46 -9.90 0.80
N ASN A 26 -6.27 -9.46 0.39
CA ASN A 26 -5.28 -8.88 1.28
C ASN A 26 -4.77 -7.57 0.71
N PHE A 27 -4.86 -6.50 1.47
CA PHE A 27 -4.37 -5.18 1.07
C PHE A 27 -3.40 -4.63 2.10
N LEU A 28 -2.35 -4.00 1.61
CA LEU A 28 -1.45 -3.23 2.46
C LEU A 28 -1.88 -1.77 2.38
N VAL A 29 -2.04 -1.11 3.52
CA VAL A 29 -2.35 0.31 3.60
C VAL A 29 -1.10 1.05 4.04
N ASP A 30 -0.58 1.88 3.17
CA ASP A 30 0.66 2.64 3.30
C ASP A 30 1.92 1.79 3.42
N MET A 31 3.02 2.33 2.98
CA MET A 31 4.32 1.67 2.98
C MET A 31 5.40 2.66 3.43
N GLY A 32 5.27 3.12 4.68
CA GLY A 32 6.18 4.09 5.25
C GLY A 32 7.47 3.50 5.80
N ILE A 33 7.54 2.16 5.91
CA ILE A 33 8.75 1.44 6.32
C ILE A 33 9.50 0.95 5.08
N SER A 34 10.76 0.59 5.25
CA SER A 34 11.56 0.06 4.13
C SER A 34 10.96 -1.24 3.63
N CYS A 35 11.20 -1.54 2.36
CA CYS A 35 10.76 -2.80 1.77
C CYS A 35 11.31 -4.01 2.54
N ARG A 36 12.54 -3.93 3.01
CA ARG A 36 13.17 -4.98 3.80
C ARG A 36 12.44 -5.19 5.13
N MET A 37 12.09 -4.12 5.82
CA MET A 37 11.36 -4.20 7.08
C MET A 37 9.95 -4.74 6.85
N LEU A 38 9.29 -4.31 5.77
CA LEU A 38 7.97 -4.82 5.41
C LEU A 38 7.98 -6.33 5.22
N THR A 39 8.90 -6.85 4.40
CA THR A 39 8.98 -8.28 4.14
C THR A 39 9.29 -9.07 5.40
N SER A 40 10.14 -8.53 6.27
CA SER A 40 10.45 -9.14 7.56
C SER A 40 9.22 -9.22 8.47
N ARG A 41 8.46 -8.12 8.57
CA ARG A 41 7.25 -8.07 9.40
C ARG A 41 6.17 -9.01 8.90
N LEU A 42 5.95 -9.05 7.58
CA LEU A 42 4.99 -9.97 6.97
C LEU A 42 5.39 -11.42 7.21
N LYS A 43 6.66 -11.74 7.09
CA LYS A 43 7.17 -13.08 7.33
C LYS A 43 6.93 -13.54 8.78
N GLU A 44 7.09 -12.64 9.74
CA GLU A 44 6.82 -12.94 11.16
C GLU A 44 5.39 -13.42 11.40
N ILE A 45 4.43 -12.93 10.62
CA ILE A 45 3.03 -13.35 10.73
C ILE A 45 2.65 -14.42 9.70
N GLY A 46 3.64 -15.01 9.01
CA GLY A 46 3.41 -16.10 8.06
C GLY A 46 2.78 -15.64 6.74
N PHE A 47 2.99 -14.41 6.33
CA PHE A 47 2.40 -13.83 5.13
C PHE A 47 3.44 -13.56 4.05
N ASN A 48 3.14 -13.93 2.81
CA ASN A 48 3.99 -13.66 1.66
C ASN A 48 3.55 -12.40 0.93
N VAL A 49 4.51 -11.55 0.53
CA VAL A 49 4.23 -10.31 -0.21
C VAL A 49 3.43 -10.58 -1.49
N GLU A 50 3.72 -11.68 -2.17
CA GLU A 50 3.05 -12.05 -3.42
C GLU A 50 1.56 -12.35 -3.24
N ASP A 51 1.12 -12.58 -2.01
CA ASP A 51 -0.29 -12.81 -1.70
C ASP A 51 -1.08 -11.51 -1.51
N LEU A 52 -0.42 -10.35 -1.61
CA LEU A 52 -1.10 -9.06 -1.59
C LEU A 52 -1.87 -8.85 -2.90
N ASP A 53 -3.12 -8.44 -2.78
CA ASP A 53 -3.95 -8.06 -3.93
C ASP A 53 -3.73 -6.61 -4.33
N GLY A 54 -3.21 -5.80 -3.43
CA GLY A 54 -2.90 -4.42 -3.72
C GLY A 54 -2.30 -3.69 -2.54
N VAL A 55 -1.72 -2.53 -2.83
CA VAL A 55 -1.24 -1.57 -1.85
C VAL A 55 -2.03 -0.29 -2.02
N LEU A 56 -2.54 0.26 -0.93
CA LEU A 56 -3.33 1.49 -0.93
C LEU A 56 -2.51 2.57 -0.23
N ILE A 57 -2.27 3.68 -0.91
CA ILE A 57 -1.51 4.79 -0.35
C ILE A 57 -2.47 5.92 -0.01
N THR A 58 -2.48 6.34 1.26
CA THR A 58 -3.39 7.37 1.76
C THR A 58 -2.91 8.77 1.44
N HIS A 59 -1.60 9.03 1.57
CA HIS A 59 -1.03 10.33 1.25
C HIS A 59 0.49 10.22 1.03
N GLU A 60 1.11 11.32 0.55
CA GLU A 60 2.48 11.35 0.03
C GLU A 60 3.58 11.55 1.06
N HIS A 61 3.26 11.70 2.34
CA HIS A 61 4.28 11.91 3.37
C HIS A 61 5.24 10.71 3.45
N THR A 62 6.51 10.99 3.69
CA THR A 62 7.56 9.96 3.71
C THR A 62 7.23 8.78 4.63
N ASP A 63 6.64 9.05 5.79
CA ASP A 63 6.25 8.02 6.74
C ASP A 63 5.10 7.11 6.26
N HIS A 64 4.59 7.35 5.03
CA HIS A 64 3.57 6.52 4.38
C HIS A 64 4.04 5.91 3.06
N VAL A 65 5.15 6.39 2.47
CA VAL A 65 5.57 5.98 1.13
C VAL A 65 7.05 5.62 1.01
N ASN A 66 7.79 5.62 2.10
CA ASN A 66 9.24 5.45 2.07
C ASN A 66 9.71 4.17 1.36
N GLY A 67 8.98 3.08 1.46
CA GLY A 67 9.37 1.79 0.90
C GLY A 67 8.99 1.57 -0.57
N LEU A 68 8.25 2.50 -1.19
CA LEU A 68 7.67 2.27 -2.52
C LEU A 68 8.71 2.07 -3.62
N GLY A 69 9.77 2.87 -3.64
CA GLY A 69 10.77 2.79 -4.70
C GLY A 69 11.37 1.39 -4.84
N THR A 70 11.82 0.82 -3.74
CA THR A 70 12.37 -0.54 -3.72
C THR A 70 11.30 -1.59 -4.00
N PHE A 71 10.11 -1.40 -3.42
CA PHE A 71 9.00 -2.34 -3.60
C PHE A 71 8.62 -2.50 -5.07
N THR A 72 8.50 -1.40 -5.81
CA THR A 72 8.14 -1.46 -7.23
C THR A 72 9.17 -2.18 -8.09
N LYS A 73 10.42 -2.21 -7.66
CA LYS A 73 11.48 -2.93 -8.37
C LYS A 73 11.46 -4.43 -8.10
N LYS A 74 10.93 -4.85 -6.96
CA LYS A 74 10.96 -6.26 -6.54
C LYS A 74 9.65 -7.01 -6.77
N TYR A 75 8.53 -6.33 -6.69
CA TYR A 75 7.22 -6.98 -6.69
C TYR A 75 6.29 -6.37 -7.72
N SER A 76 5.41 -7.21 -8.29
CA SER A 76 4.42 -6.82 -9.29
C SER A 76 3.02 -6.63 -8.70
N VAL A 77 2.95 -6.15 -7.48
CA VAL A 77 1.67 -5.89 -6.80
C VAL A 77 1.17 -4.50 -7.19
N PRO A 78 -0.13 -4.36 -7.60
CA PRO A 78 -0.65 -3.04 -7.97
C PRO A 78 -0.72 -2.11 -6.77
N ILE A 79 -0.40 -0.83 -7.01
CA ILE A 79 -0.36 0.20 -5.98
C ILE A 79 -1.35 1.29 -6.37
N TYR A 80 -2.33 1.53 -5.50
CA TYR A 80 -3.44 2.43 -5.76
C TYR A 80 -3.34 3.70 -4.93
N SER A 81 -3.57 4.85 -5.57
CA SER A 81 -3.71 6.13 -4.88
C SER A 81 -4.45 7.12 -5.77
N SER A 82 -4.82 8.28 -5.22
CA SER A 82 -5.43 9.34 -6.01
C SER A 82 -4.42 9.96 -6.97
N GLU A 83 -4.91 10.64 -8.01
CA GLU A 83 -4.06 11.32 -8.97
C GLU A 83 -3.15 12.37 -8.32
N LEU A 84 -3.71 13.18 -7.44
CA LEU A 84 -2.94 14.22 -6.75
C LEU A 84 -1.85 13.64 -5.85
N THR A 85 -2.18 12.57 -5.14
CA THR A 85 -1.21 11.89 -4.29
C THR A 85 -0.07 11.30 -5.13
N TRP A 86 -0.39 10.64 -6.26
CA TRP A 86 0.63 10.12 -7.16
C TRP A 86 1.55 11.21 -7.72
N ARG A 87 1.00 12.36 -8.10
CA ARG A 87 1.81 13.48 -8.57
C ARG A 87 2.84 13.91 -7.52
N ALA A 88 2.38 14.03 -6.28
CA ALA A 88 3.26 14.41 -5.17
C ALA A 88 4.33 13.34 -4.89
N ILE A 89 3.94 12.05 -4.89
CA ILE A 89 4.87 10.95 -4.68
C ILE A 89 5.94 10.92 -5.77
N LEU A 90 5.53 10.98 -7.03
CA LEU A 90 6.44 10.85 -8.17
C LEU A 90 7.38 12.04 -8.29
N SER A 91 6.97 13.23 -7.84
CA SER A 91 7.86 14.39 -7.82
C SER A 91 9.01 14.22 -6.82
N LYS A 92 8.77 13.53 -5.71
CA LYS A 92 9.77 13.29 -4.66
C LYS A 92 10.55 12.00 -4.87
N GLN A 93 9.94 11.01 -5.51
CA GLN A 93 10.53 9.69 -5.74
C GLN A 93 10.42 9.33 -7.22
N PRO A 94 11.20 9.97 -8.10
CA PRO A 94 11.09 9.72 -9.54
C PRO A 94 11.54 8.31 -9.96
N ASN A 95 12.20 7.57 -9.04
CA ASN A 95 12.69 6.21 -9.32
C ASN A 95 11.62 5.13 -9.17
N ILE A 96 10.42 5.49 -8.75
CA ILE A 96 9.32 4.53 -8.65
C ILE A 96 8.95 4.03 -10.06
N LEU A 97 8.91 2.72 -10.23
CA LEU A 97 8.49 2.12 -11.49
C LEU A 97 6.98 2.19 -11.61
N ARG A 98 6.50 2.77 -12.72
CA ARG A 98 5.09 3.14 -12.89
C ARG A 98 4.18 2.03 -13.40
N HIS A 99 4.72 0.91 -13.86
CA HIS A 99 3.91 -0.15 -14.48
C HIS A 99 2.84 -0.75 -13.56
N ASN A 100 3.04 -0.70 -12.25
CA ASN A 100 2.06 -1.18 -11.27
C ASN A 100 1.33 -0.06 -10.53
N CYS A 101 1.55 1.19 -10.90
CA CYS A 101 0.85 2.33 -10.30
C CYS A 101 -0.53 2.48 -10.92
N ARG A 102 -1.55 2.61 -10.08
CA ARG A 102 -2.95 2.75 -10.50
C ARG A 102 -3.57 3.96 -9.83
N ILE A 103 -4.44 4.65 -10.56
CA ILE A 103 -5.15 5.82 -10.05
C ILE A 103 -6.56 5.41 -9.65
N ILE A 104 -6.96 5.81 -8.44
CA ILE A 104 -8.34 5.67 -7.99
C ILE A 104 -9.06 6.99 -8.27
N GLY A 105 -10.09 6.95 -9.10
CA GLY A 105 -10.91 8.12 -9.42
C GLY A 105 -12.25 8.06 -8.68
N GLY A 106 -12.22 8.12 -7.34
CA GLY A 106 -13.42 8.05 -6.52
C GLY A 106 -13.59 6.67 -5.91
N ALA A 107 -14.12 5.70 -6.64
CA ALA A 107 -14.35 4.36 -6.13
C ALA A 107 -13.67 3.30 -6.99
N LEU A 108 -13.18 2.26 -6.33
CA LEU A 108 -12.59 1.10 -6.98
C LEU A 108 -13.14 -0.16 -6.34
N ARG A 109 -13.53 -1.14 -7.13
CA ARG A 109 -13.97 -2.42 -6.62
C ARG A 109 -12.97 -3.51 -6.97
N CYS A 110 -12.49 -4.20 -5.93
CA CYS A 110 -11.57 -5.33 -6.07
C CYS A 110 -12.25 -6.55 -5.44
N GLY A 111 -12.90 -7.40 -6.26
CA GLY A 111 -13.66 -8.54 -5.75
C GLY A 111 -14.78 -8.07 -4.83
N GLU A 112 -14.73 -8.48 -3.56
CA GLU A 112 -15.73 -8.11 -2.55
C GLU A 112 -15.40 -6.78 -1.85
N VAL A 113 -14.22 -6.21 -2.11
CA VAL A 113 -13.75 -5.00 -1.44
C VAL A 113 -14.03 -3.79 -2.30
N GLU A 114 -14.65 -2.77 -1.71
CA GLU A 114 -14.83 -1.46 -2.33
C GLU A 114 -13.94 -0.46 -1.63
N ILE A 115 -13.20 0.30 -2.44
CA ILE A 115 -12.26 1.31 -1.95
C ILE A 115 -12.73 2.67 -2.45
N ASN A 116 -12.99 3.58 -1.53
CA ASN A 116 -13.41 4.94 -1.85
C ASN A 116 -12.30 5.92 -1.50
N SER A 117 -12.03 6.83 -2.41
CA SER A 117 -10.99 7.85 -2.25
C SER A 117 -11.62 9.22 -2.06
N PHE A 118 -11.16 9.95 -1.06
CA PHE A 118 -11.57 11.31 -0.77
C PHE A 118 -10.34 12.20 -0.73
N GLU A 119 -10.44 13.39 -1.32
CA GLU A 119 -9.36 14.35 -1.28
C GLU A 119 -9.62 15.37 -0.17
N PHE A 120 -8.56 15.71 0.56
CA PHE A 120 -8.58 16.76 1.56
C PHE A 120 -7.90 18.00 0.98
N LEU A 121 -8.57 19.10 1.10
CA LEU A 121 -8.04 20.39 0.69
C LEU A 121 -7.32 21.08 1.83
#